data_7cc5a05cc65225b45317b16d10cbdb0a
#
_entry.id   7cc5a05cc65225b45317b16d10cbdb0a
#
_cell.length_a   1.000
_cell.length_b   1.000
_cell.length_c   1.000
_cell.angle_alpha   90.00
_cell.angle_beta   90.00
_cell.angle_gamma   90.00
#
_symmetry.space_group_name_H-M   'P 1'
#
loop_
_entity.id
_entity.type
_entity.pdbx_description
1 polymer ?
#
loop_
_entity_poly.entity_id
_entity_poly.type
_entity_poly.pdbx_seq_one_letter_code
_entity_poly.pdbx_strand_id
1 'polypeptide(L)'
;VDEVVVVRTGSGPEVLLVHGGASPRTTWGGLSSLADRWTLAYVHRRGYPPSPAPRAGRQDYEVDALDLAPLLVGRPHVVAHSYGVLGTLAAVASAPDSVRSLTLIEPPLAFLVPDDPDVARLERLGDAVLTHGMDTDPAELREFLRLAGAPVDDGPLPDGVVAGVHRAHGGRLPGESRPRLDLIRGAGVPVLVASGNHTAALERICDALAAALDAERAVHPGAGHFVAAAPGFAGRLDTFCRANED
;
A
#
# COMPACT_ATOMS: atom_id res chain seq x y z
N VAL A 1 -1.93 25.88 -1.18
CA VAL A 1 -2.00 24.80 -2.17
C VAL A 1 -2.50 23.57 -1.45
N ASP A 2 -3.60 22.99 -1.90
CA ASP A 2 -4.26 21.84 -1.26
C ASP A 2 -3.81 20.52 -1.94
N GLU A 3 -2.56 20.45 -2.36
CA GLU A 3 -1.95 19.29 -3.02
C GLU A 3 -1.12 18.48 -2.03
N VAL A 4 -1.04 17.17 -2.25
CA VAL A 4 -0.14 16.31 -1.47
C VAL A 4 1.32 16.63 -1.78
N VAL A 5 2.17 16.48 -0.78
CA VAL A 5 3.61 16.72 -0.94
C VAL A 5 4.30 15.45 -1.43
N VAL A 6 5.16 15.61 -2.43
CA VAL A 6 6.00 14.53 -2.96
C VAL A 6 7.47 14.92 -2.78
N VAL A 7 8.18 14.13 -2.00
CA VAL A 7 9.63 14.30 -1.78
C VAL A 7 10.38 13.43 -2.78
N ARG A 8 11.30 14.01 -3.55
CA ARG A 8 12.06 13.28 -4.58
C ARG A 8 13.53 13.19 -4.22
N THR A 9 14.11 12.01 -4.45
CA THR A 9 15.56 11.76 -4.29
C THR A 9 16.06 10.92 -5.46
N GLY A 10 17.35 11.07 -5.79
CA GLY A 10 17.93 10.36 -6.92
C GLY A 10 17.74 11.05 -8.26
N SER A 11 18.06 10.36 -9.34
CA SER A 11 17.94 10.86 -10.73
C SER A 11 17.67 9.69 -11.67
N GLY A 12 16.94 9.94 -12.76
CA GLY A 12 16.52 8.93 -13.72
C GLY A 12 14.99 8.82 -13.79
N PRO A 13 14.46 7.75 -14.39
CA PRO A 13 13.01 7.52 -14.48
C PRO A 13 12.35 7.48 -13.09
N GLU A 14 11.09 7.93 -13.02
CA GLU A 14 10.41 8.09 -11.73
C GLU A 14 9.81 6.78 -11.24
N VAL A 15 10.03 6.48 -9.97
CA VAL A 15 9.34 5.45 -9.18
C VAL A 15 8.50 6.15 -8.11
N LEU A 16 7.20 6.17 -8.29
CA LEU A 16 6.24 6.79 -7.39
C LEU A 16 5.90 5.81 -6.25
N LEU A 17 6.12 6.23 -5.01
CA LEU A 17 6.02 5.38 -3.81
C LEU A 17 4.84 5.82 -2.95
N VAL A 18 3.77 5.00 -2.90
CA VAL A 18 2.50 5.29 -2.21
C VAL A 18 2.36 4.40 -0.97
N HIS A 19 2.59 4.95 0.21
CA HIS A 19 2.53 4.22 1.48
C HIS A 19 1.11 3.92 1.96
N GLY A 20 0.96 2.99 2.91
CA GLY A 20 -0.30 2.64 3.58
C GLY A 20 -0.53 3.41 4.89
N GLY A 21 -0.79 2.67 5.98
CA GLY A 21 -1.05 3.23 7.32
C GLY A 21 0.20 3.76 8.04
N ALA A 22 1.39 3.27 7.70
CA ALA A 22 2.66 3.78 8.21
C ALA A 22 3.16 4.98 7.38
N SER A 23 4.12 5.75 7.95
CA SER A 23 4.72 6.88 7.24
C SER A 23 5.56 6.44 6.04
N PRO A 24 5.83 7.34 5.05
CA PRO A 24 6.72 7.02 3.93
C PRO A 24 8.10 6.53 4.41
N ARG A 25 8.66 7.15 5.45
CA ARG A 25 9.96 6.77 6.00
C ARG A 25 9.96 5.33 6.55
N THR A 26 8.91 4.95 7.26
CA THR A 26 8.77 3.59 7.81
C THR A 26 8.57 2.58 6.69
N THR A 27 7.72 2.91 5.71
CA THR A 27 7.36 2.00 4.64
C THR A 27 8.51 1.74 3.67
N TRP A 28 9.29 2.79 3.31
CA TRP A 28 10.22 2.76 2.18
C TRP A 28 11.71 2.79 2.55
N GLY A 29 12.04 2.65 3.84
CA GLY A 29 13.42 2.78 4.34
C GLY A 29 14.44 1.84 3.68
N GLY A 30 14.01 0.70 3.14
CA GLY A 30 14.88 -0.27 2.45
C GLY A 30 15.20 0.04 0.98
N LEU A 31 14.58 1.08 0.39
CA LEU A 31 14.69 1.36 -1.05
C LEU A 31 15.72 2.44 -1.41
N SER A 32 16.42 3.02 -0.44
CA SER A 32 17.32 4.16 -0.67
C SER A 32 18.41 3.92 -1.71
N SER A 33 18.91 2.68 -1.82
CA SER A 33 19.91 2.30 -2.83
C SER A 33 19.42 2.41 -4.27
N LEU A 34 18.11 2.42 -4.50
CA LEU A 34 17.55 2.60 -5.83
C LEU A 34 17.72 4.03 -6.36
N ALA A 35 18.00 5.01 -5.50
CA ALA A 35 18.23 6.40 -5.88
C ALA A 35 19.43 6.62 -6.80
N ASP A 36 20.34 5.65 -6.89
CA ASP A 36 21.47 5.68 -7.81
C ASP A 36 21.04 5.58 -9.29
N ARG A 37 19.83 5.03 -9.54
CA ARG A 37 19.30 4.81 -10.90
C ARG A 37 17.96 5.48 -11.13
N TRP A 38 17.15 5.62 -10.10
CA TRP A 38 15.77 6.05 -10.17
C TRP A 38 15.53 7.36 -9.42
N THR A 39 14.59 8.14 -9.90
CA THR A 39 14.00 9.20 -9.08
C THR A 39 12.94 8.59 -8.19
N LEU A 40 13.24 8.42 -6.92
CA LEU A 40 12.28 7.93 -5.93
C LEU A 40 11.39 9.08 -5.46
N ALA A 41 10.10 9.01 -5.80
CA ALA A 41 9.11 10.03 -5.49
C ALA A 41 8.21 9.54 -4.34
N TYR A 42 8.53 9.95 -3.11
CA TYR A 42 7.81 9.58 -1.90
C TYR A 42 6.56 10.43 -1.75
N VAL A 43 5.40 9.87 -2.01
CA VAL A 43 4.13 10.54 -1.79
C VAL A 43 3.83 10.56 -0.29
N HIS A 44 3.64 11.74 0.29
CA HIS A 44 3.04 11.89 1.60
C HIS A 44 1.52 11.98 1.42
N ARG A 45 0.78 10.92 1.72
CA ARG A 45 -0.68 10.95 1.63
C ARG A 45 -1.26 11.98 2.61
N ARG A 46 -2.49 12.43 2.38
CA ARG A 46 -3.16 13.38 3.30
C ARG A 46 -3.14 12.86 4.75
N GLY A 47 -2.90 13.77 5.70
CA GLY A 47 -2.75 13.42 7.12
C GLY A 47 -1.36 12.91 7.51
N TYR A 48 -0.42 12.83 6.54
CA TYR A 48 0.99 12.51 6.81
C TYR A 48 1.84 13.73 6.49
N PRO A 49 2.36 14.42 7.51
CA PRO A 49 3.17 15.63 7.29
C PRO A 49 4.33 15.38 6.30
N PRO A 50 4.65 16.37 5.44
CA PRO A 50 4.13 17.73 5.39
C PRO A 50 2.87 17.94 4.54
N SER A 51 2.22 16.87 4.09
CA SER A 51 0.96 16.98 3.34
C SER A 51 -0.20 17.53 4.18
N PRO A 52 -1.22 18.12 3.52
CA PRO A 52 -2.39 18.65 4.20
C PRO A 52 -3.16 17.59 5.01
N ALA A 53 -4.02 18.06 5.89
CA ALA A 53 -4.97 17.19 6.60
C ALA A 53 -5.88 16.42 5.62
N PRO A 54 -6.40 15.25 6.02
CA PRO A 54 -7.37 14.52 5.22
C PRO A 54 -8.62 15.37 4.94
N ARG A 55 -9.16 15.27 3.73
CA ARG A 55 -10.45 15.89 3.41
C ARG A 55 -11.55 15.24 4.26
N ALA A 56 -12.51 16.03 4.69
CA ALA A 56 -13.56 15.57 5.63
C ALA A 56 -13.01 14.92 6.92
N GLY A 57 -11.75 15.20 7.29
CA GLY A 57 -11.15 14.76 8.55
C GLY A 57 -10.79 13.28 8.62
N ARG A 58 -10.87 12.52 7.51
CA ARG A 58 -10.64 11.08 7.49
C ARG A 58 -9.80 10.63 6.30
N GLN A 59 -9.11 9.50 6.45
CA GLN A 59 -8.44 8.81 5.34
C GLN A 59 -9.49 8.28 4.36
N ASP A 60 -9.30 8.56 3.07
CA ASP A 60 -10.22 8.13 2.03
C ASP A 60 -9.44 7.82 0.75
N TYR A 61 -9.48 6.56 0.33
CA TYR A 61 -8.74 6.11 -0.86
C TYR A 61 -9.30 6.69 -2.18
N GLU A 62 -10.55 7.16 -2.22
CA GLU A 62 -11.06 7.87 -3.40
C GLU A 62 -10.45 9.27 -3.51
N VAL A 63 -10.24 9.93 -2.37
CA VAL A 63 -9.48 11.20 -2.32
C VAL A 63 -8.01 10.96 -2.68
N ASP A 64 -7.41 9.87 -2.15
CA ASP A 64 -6.05 9.50 -2.54
C ASP A 64 -5.94 9.29 -4.06
N ALA A 65 -6.92 8.64 -4.69
CA ALA A 65 -6.93 8.44 -6.14
C ALA A 65 -6.93 9.78 -6.91
N LEU A 66 -7.70 10.76 -6.45
CA LEU A 66 -7.72 12.10 -7.05
C LEU A 66 -6.38 12.84 -6.85
N ASP A 67 -5.73 12.66 -5.70
CA ASP A 67 -4.42 13.25 -5.43
C ASP A 67 -3.30 12.57 -6.23
N LEU A 68 -3.43 11.27 -6.52
CA LEU A 68 -2.45 10.49 -7.28
C LEU A 68 -2.56 10.71 -8.80
N ALA A 69 -3.76 10.89 -9.33
CA ALA A 69 -3.97 11.02 -10.77
C ALA A 69 -3.05 12.05 -11.47
N PRO A 70 -2.85 13.28 -10.95
CA PRO A 70 -1.92 14.22 -11.55
C PRO A 70 -0.44 13.80 -11.46
N LEU A 71 -0.10 12.89 -10.52
CA LEU A 71 1.27 12.39 -10.33
C LEU A 71 1.62 11.28 -11.34
N LEU A 72 0.65 10.74 -12.07
CA LEU A 72 0.87 9.73 -13.11
C LEU A 72 1.32 10.32 -14.45
N VAL A 73 1.38 11.65 -14.55
CA VAL A 73 1.93 12.32 -15.73
C VAL A 73 3.41 11.96 -15.90
N GLY A 74 3.80 11.56 -17.10
CA GLY A 74 5.15 11.09 -17.39
C GLY A 74 5.33 9.58 -17.27
N ARG A 75 4.25 8.85 -16.98
CA ARG A 75 4.24 7.38 -16.89
C ARG A 75 5.29 6.85 -15.90
N PRO A 76 5.17 7.12 -14.60
CA PRO A 76 6.08 6.54 -13.62
C PRO A 76 5.87 5.04 -13.46
N HIS A 77 6.86 4.34 -12.91
CA HIS A 77 6.60 3.08 -12.20
C HIS A 77 5.91 3.43 -10.88
N VAL A 78 4.87 2.69 -10.49
CA VAL A 78 4.15 2.96 -9.24
C VAL A 78 4.30 1.79 -8.30
N VAL A 79 4.72 2.06 -7.07
CA VAL A 79 4.81 1.08 -5.98
C VAL A 79 3.87 1.50 -4.88
N ALA A 80 2.91 0.66 -4.56
CA ALA A 80 1.92 0.95 -3.53
C ALA A 80 1.89 -0.13 -2.45
N HIS A 81 1.68 0.28 -1.20
CA HIS A 81 1.69 -0.60 -0.04
C HIS A 81 0.39 -0.51 0.75
N SER A 82 -0.16 -1.67 1.13
CA SER A 82 -1.28 -1.78 2.07
C SER A 82 -2.47 -0.90 1.64
N TYR A 83 -3.02 -0.07 2.52
CA TYR A 83 -4.14 0.85 2.24
C TYR A 83 -3.87 1.78 1.04
N GLY A 84 -2.62 2.17 0.80
CA GLY A 84 -2.24 3.00 -0.36
C GLY A 84 -2.52 2.34 -1.71
N VAL A 85 -2.61 1.01 -1.74
CA VAL A 85 -2.96 0.26 -2.97
C VAL A 85 -4.36 0.62 -3.45
N LEU A 86 -5.31 0.88 -2.55
CA LEU A 86 -6.72 1.14 -2.90
C LEU A 86 -6.85 2.38 -3.79
N GLY A 87 -6.29 3.50 -3.35
CA GLY A 87 -6.27 4.74 -4.13
C GLY A 87 -5.44 4.63 -5.41
N THR A 88 -4.33 3.89 -5.36
CA THR A 88 -3.48 3.64 -6.52
C THR A 88 -4.23 2.86 -7.60
N LEU A 89 -4.89 1.76 -7.24
CA LEU A 89 -5.68 0.98 -8.20
C LEU A 89 -6.82 1.80 -8.82
N ALA A 90 -7.50 2.64 -8.02
CA ALA A 90 -8.55 3.51 -8.53
C ALA A 90 -8.01 4.57 -9.51
N ALA A 91 -6.88 5.20 -9.20
CA ALA A 91 -6.23 6.18 -10.09
C ALA A 91 -5.77 5.54 -11.39
N VAL A 92 -5.07 4.39 -11.31
CA VAL A 92 -4.54 3.70 -12.49
C VAL A 92 -5.67 3.11 -13.35
N ALA A 93 -6.72 2.54 -12.75
CA ALA A 93 -7.86 2.04 -13.52
C ALA A 93 -8.57 3.12 -14.36
N SER A 94 -8.49 4.40 -13.93
CA SER A 94 -9.05 5.53 -14.68
C SER A 94 -8.22 5.92 -15.90
N ALA A 95 -6.92 5.62 -15.91
CA ALA A 95 -5.98 5.92 -16.99
C ALA A 95 -4.83 4.89 -16.99
N PRO A 96 -5.06 3.64 -17.41
CA PRO A 96 -4.06 2.57 -17.28
C PRO A 96 -2.75 2.85 -18.03
N ASP A 97 -2.85 3.52 -19.18
CA ASP A 97 -1.67 3.87 -19.99
C ASP A 97 -0.78 4.93 -19.34
N SER A 98 -1.19 5.52 -18.20
CA SER A 98 -0.44 6.54 -17.48
C SER A 98 0.67 6.00 -16.58
N VAL A 99 0.89 4.68 -16.53
CA VAL A 99 1.97 4.06 -15.77
C VAL A 99 2.78 3.09 -16.64
N ARG A 100 4.07 2.93 -16.31
CA ARG A 100 4.92 1.89 -16.93
C ARG A 100 4.68 0.54 -16.32
N SER A 101 4.58 0.48 -15.00
CA SER A 101 4.29 -0.74 -14.26
C SER A 101 3.72 -0.46 -12.89
N LEU A 102 3.11 -1.47 -12.28
CA LEU A 102 2.60 -1.45 -10.92
C LEU A 102 3.31 -2.49 -10.06
N THR A 103 3.72 -2.09 -8.84
CA THR A 103 4.10 -3.03 -7.78
C THR A 103 3.13 -2.85 -6.62
N LEU A 104 2.41 -3.90 -6.26
CA LEU A 104 1.36 -3.90 -5.25
C LEU A 104 1.78 -4.79 -4.08
N ILE A 105 1.91 -4.19 -2.89
CA ILE A 105 2.45 -4.87 -1.70
C ILE A 105 1.34 -5.02 -0.66
N GLU A 106 0.96 -6.25 -0.38
CA GLU A 106 0.02 -6.66 0.69
C GLU A 106 -1.25 -5.78 0.80
N PRO A 107 -2.06 -5.71 -0.26
CA PRO A 107 -3.28 -4.91 -0.29
C PRO A 107 -4.40 -5.51 0.57
N PRO A 108 -5.24 -4.69 1.22
CA PRO A 108 -6.40 -5.16 1.98
C PRO A 108 -7.62 -5.38 1.06
N LEU A 109 -7.52 -6.29 0.09
CA LEU A 109 -8.55 -6.59 -0.92
C LEU A 109 -9.28 -7.90 -0.60
N ALA A 110 -9.89 -7.98 0.59
CA ALA A 110 -10.57 -9.18 1.09
C ALA A 110 -11.63 -9.73 0.14
N PHE A 111 -12.30 -8.88 -0.62
CA PHE A 111 -13.33 -9.27 -1.60
C PHE A 111 -12.82 -10.24 -2.70
N LEU A 112 -11.52 -10.37 -2.88
CA LEU A 112 -10.94 -11.34 -3.83
C LEU A 112 -11.02 -12.77 -3.31
N VAL A 113 -11.18 -12.96 -2.00
CA VAL A 113 -11.20 -14.28 -1.33
C VAL A 113 -12.34 -14.30 -0.29
N PRO A 114 -13.60 -14.14 -0.71
CA PRO A 114 -14.72 -13.85 0.18
C PRO A 114 -15.08 -14.98 1.15
N ASP A 115 -14.78 -16.23 0.76
CA ASP A 115 -15.18 -17.43 1.52
C ASP A 115 -14.06 -17.92 2.47
N ASP A 116 -12.95 -17.18 2.57
CA ASP A 116 -11.83 -17.57 3.43
C ASP A 116 -11.99 -17.02 4.85
N PRO A 117 -12.01 -17.89 5.88
CA PRO A 117 -12.27 -17.47 7.26
C PRO A 117 -11.15 -16.59 7.85
N ASP A 118 -9.89 -16.80 7.46
CA ASP A 118 -8.77 -15.98 7.94
C ASP A 118 -8.81 -14.59 7.30
N VAL A 119 -9.18 -14.50 6.01
CA VAL A 119 -9.38 -13.24 5.31
C VAL A 119 -10.55 -12.47 5.91
N ALA A 120 -11.69 -13.13 6.14
CA ALA A 120 -12.84 -12.49 6.79
C ALA A 120 -12.51 -12.03 8.22
N ARG A 121 -11.67 -12.78 8.96
CA ARG A 121 -11.19 -12.36 10.28
C ARG A 121 -10.32 -11.12 10.20
N LEU A 122 -9.34 -11.10 9.28
CA LEU A 122 -8.45 -9.95 9.08
C LEU A 122 -9.25 -8.69 8.72
N GLU A 123 -10.20 -8.81 7.79
CA GLU A 123 -11.09 -7.71 7.39
C GLU A 123 -11.88 -7.19 8.58
N ARG A 124 -12.56 -8.05 9.34
CA ARG A 124 -13.35 -7.65 10.51
C ARG A 124 -12.51 -6.93 11.57
N LEU A 125 -11.31 -7.43 11.86
CA LEU A 125 -10.39 -6.78 12.80
C LEU A 125 -9.95 -5.40 12.30
N GLY A 126 -9.62 -5.28 11.02
CA GLY A 126 -9.27 -4.01 10.39
C GLY A 126 -10.42 -3.00 10.44
N ASP A 127 -11.63 -3.44 10.11
CA ASP A 127 -12.83 -2.61 10.14
C ASP A 127 -13.15 -2.13 11.56
N ALA A 128 -12.99 -2.99 12.58
CA ALA A 128 -13.16 -2.60 13.99
C ALA A 128 -12.18 -1.49 14.38
N VAL A 129 -10.91 -1.59 14.01
CA VAL A 129 -9.90 -0.56 14.30
C VAL A 129 -10.17 0.73 13.54
N LEU A 130 -10.57 0.66 12.27
CA LEU A 130 -10.95 1.84 11.49
C LEU A 130 -12.20 2.53 12.06
N THR A 131 -13.15 1.76 12.59
CA THR A 131 -14.42 2.29 13.11
C THR A 131 -14.30 2.82 14.54
N HIS A 132 -13.57 2.12 15.40
CA HIS A 132 -13.53 2.43 16.85
C HIS A 132 -12.18 2.99 17.30
N GLY A 133 -11.13 2.94 16.48
CA GLY A 133 -9.81 3.47 16.82
C GLY A 133 -9.25 2.80 18.08
N MET A 134 -8.84 3.63 19.03
CA MET A 134 -8.31 3.17 20.32
C MET A 134 -9.37 2.60 21.27
N ASP A 135 -10.67 2.77 20.96
CA ASP A 135 -11.79 2.19 21.71
C ASP A 135 -12.14 0.77 21.22
N THR A 136 -11.41 0.23 20.25
CA THR A 136 -11.50 -1.19 19.84
C THR A 136 -11.14 -2.08 21.04
N ASP A 137 -11.77 -3.26 21.14
CA ASP A 137 -11.39 -4.25 22.14
C ASP A 137 -9.86 -4.43 22.17
N PRO A 138 -9.21 -4.35 23.33
CA PRO A 138 -7.73 -4.36 23.40
C PRO A 138 -7.08 -5.63 22.82
N ALA A 139 -7.74 -6.78 22.88
CA ALA A 139 -7.21 -8.01 22.31
C ALA A 139 -7.34 -8.00 20.78
N GLU A 140 -8.47 -7.55 20.25
CA GLU A 140 -8.68 -7.39 18.81
C GLU A 140 -7.74 -6.34 18.21
N LEU A 141 -7.56 -5.20 18.88
CA LEU A 141 -6.62 -4.16 18.46
C LEU A 141 -5.20 -4.72 18.37
N ARG A 142 -4.74 -5.44 19.40
CA ARG A 142 -3.38 -6.03 19.39
C ARG A 142 -3.24 -7.10 18.33
N GLU A 143 -4.26 -7.93 18.14
CA GLU A 143 -4.26 -8.94 17.09
C GLU A 143 -4.14 -8.29 15.70
N PHE A 144 -4.98 -7.31 15.40
CA PHE A 144 -4.90 -6.57 14.15
C PHE A 144 -3.52 -5.94 13.94
N LEU A 145 -2.98 -5.27 14.96
CA LEU A 145 -1.67 -4.64 14.87
C LEU A 145 -0.55 -5.64 14.58
N ARG A 146 -0.59 -6.85 15.19
CA ARG A 146 0.37 -7.92 14.86
C ARG A 146 0.22 -8.39 13.42
N LEU A 147 -1.01 -8.60 12.96
CA LEU A 147 -1.29 -8.99 11.57
C LEU A 147 -0.88 -7.89 10.57
N ALA A 148 -0.98 -6.63 10.95
CA ALA A 148 -0.50 -5.48 10.17
C ALA A 148 1.01 -5.22 10.33
N GLY A 149 1.76 -6.11 10.99
CA GLY A 149 3.22 -6.03 11.14
C GLY A 149 3.71 -4.93 12.07
N ALA A 150 2.84 -4.35 12.92
CA ALA A 150 3.27 -3.39 13.92
C ALA A 150 4.08 -4.08 15.04
N PRO A 151 5.13 -3.43 15.58
CA PRO A 151 5.95 -3.97 16.66
C PRO A 151 5.20 -3.87 18.01
N VAL A 152 4.27 -4.82 18.24
CA VAL A 152 3.45 -4.85 19.46
C VAL A 152 3.72 -6.12 20.26
N ASP A 153 3.99 -5.94 21.56
CA ASP A 153 4.05 -6.97 22.56
C ASP A 153 2.87 -6.85 23.55
N ASP A 154 2.98 -7.45 24.73
CA ASP A 154 1.93 -7.37 25.75
C ASP A 154 2.03 -6.10 26.61
N GLY A 155 3.05 -5.28 26.42
CA GLY A 155 3.26 -4.00 27.08
C GLY A 155 2.41 -2.84 26.53
N PRO A 156 2.67 -1.60 26.94
CA PRO A 156 2.02 -0.42 26.36
C PRO A 156 2.31 -0.30 24.86
N LEU A 157 1.32 0.14 24.09
CA LEU A 157 1.53 0.36 22.66
C LEU A 157 2.53 1.50 22.42
N PRO A 158 3.48 1.35 21.50
CA PRO A 158 4.39 2.43 21.13
C PRO A 158 3.65 3.67 20.63
N ASP A 159 4.12 4.88 20.95
CA ASP A 159 3.50 6.16 20.55
C ASP A 159 3.25 6.25 19.05
N GLY A 160 4.18 5.74 18.24
CA GLY A 160 4.02 5.72 16.77
C GLY A 160 2.87 4.83 16.30
N VAL A 161 2.59 3.73 16.99
CA VAL A 161 1.46 2.82 16.73
C VAL A 161 0.15 3.52 17.13
N VAL A 162 0.10 4.09 18.34
CA VAL A 162 -1.07 4.86 18.82
C VAL A 162 -1.40 5.99 17.84
N ALA A 163 -0.42 6.78 17.43
CA ALA A 163 -0.59 7.83 16.44
C ALA A 163 -1.07 7.29 15.08
N GLY A 164 -0.65 6.09 14.70
CA GLY A 164 -1.12 5.40 13.50
C GLY A 164 -2.60 5.03 13.58
N VAL A 165 -3.03 4.45 14.71
CA VAL A 165 -4.44 4.09 14.96
C VAL A 165 -5.33 5.35 14.96
N HIS A 166 -4.91 6.43 15.66
CA HIS A 166 -5.65 7.70 15.63
C HIS A 166 -5.80 8.27 14.21
N ARG A 167 -4.77 8.13 13.38
CA ARG A 167 -4.78 8.62 11.99
C ARG A 167 -5.70 7.79 11.09
N ALA A 168 -5.79 6.49 11.35
CA ALA A 168 -6.62 5.56 10.61
C ALA A 168 -8.11 5.62 11.02
N HIS A 169 -8.39 6.01 12.27
CA HIS A 169 -9.74 6.07 12.83
C HIS A 169 -10.67 6.95 11.99
N GLY A 170 -11.87 6.46 11.73
CA GLY A 170 -12.85 7.08 10.85
C GLY A 170 -12.53 6.98 9.36
N GLY A 171 -11.43 6.33 9.00
CA GLY A 171 -11.05 6.09 7.61
C GLY A 171 -12.07 5.25 6.85
N ARG A 172 -12.12 5.43 5.53
CA ARG A 172 -12.99 4.64 4.67
C ARG A 172 -12.57 3.18 4.70
N LEU A 173 -13.53 2.27 4.84
CA LEU A 173 -13.25 0.85 4.99
C LEU A 173 -12.70 0.24 3.68
N PRO A 174 -11.64 -0.58 3.74
CA PRO A 174 -11.12 -1.27 2.56
C PRO A 174 -12.17 -2.13 1.86
N GLY A 175 -13.07 -2.75 2.62
CA GLY A 175 -14.17 -3.56 2.10
C GLY A 175 -15.18 -2.81 1.23
N GLU A 176 -15.17 -1.48 1.22
CA GLU A 176 -15.98 -0.65 0.31
C GLU A 176 -15.31 -0.49 -1.08
N SER A 177 -14.03 -0.79 -1.20
CA SER A 177 -13.28 -0.64 -2.45
C SER A 177 -13.61 -1.77 -3.44
N ARG A 178 -13.89 -1.39 -4.68
CA ARG A 178 -14.08 -2.32 -5.81
C ARG A 178 -13.31 -1.81 -7.03
N PRO A 179 -11.97 -1.87 -6.99
CA PRO A 179 -11.15 -1.38 -8.09
C PRO A 179 -11.45 -2.17 -9.38
N ARG A 180 -11.43 -1.48 -10.50
CA ARG A 180 -11.63 -2.04 -11.83
C ARG A 180 -10.36 -2.74 -12.33
N LEU A 181 -10.06 -3.92 -11.74
CA LEU A 181 -8.89 -4.73 -12.08
C LEU A 181 -8.92 -5.16 -13.55
N ASP A 182 -10.13 -5.35 -14.10
CA ASP A 182 -10.37 -5.68 -15.52
C ASP A 182 -9.80 -4.62 -16.47
N LEU A 183 -9.88 -3.33 -16.12
CA LEU A 183 -9.32 -2.26 -16.95
C LEU A 183 -7.79 -2.26 -16.93
N ILE A 184 -7.18 -2.49 -15.77
CA ILE A 184 -5.72 -2.56 -15.62
C ILE A 184 -5.17 -3.76 -16.39
N ARG A 185 -5.78 -4.94 -16.19
CA ARG A 185 -5.42 -6.16 -16.92
C ARG A 185 -5.62 -6.00 -18.43
N GLY A 186 -6.77 -5.46 -18.86
CA GLY A 186 -7.11 -5.28 -20.27
C GLY A 186 -6.18 -4.33 -21.01
N ALA A 187 -5.58 -3.38 -20.31
CA ALA A 187 -4.56 -2.47 -20.84
C ALA A 187 -3.16 -3.10 -20.91
N GLY A 188 -2.97 -4.30 -20.36
CA GLY A 188 -1.67 -4.98 -20.37
C GLY A 188 -0.62 -4.31 -19.47
N VAL A 189 -1.04 -3.59 -18.43
CA VAL A 189 -0.10 -2.98 -17.47
C VAL A 189 0.71 -4.07 -16.78
N PRO A 190 2.06 -4.05 -16.84
CA PRO A 190 2.89 -5.00 -16.11
C PRO A 190 2.70 -4.84 -14.61
N VAL A 191 2.39 -5.95 -13.91
CA VAL A 191 2.12 -5.91 -12.45
C VAL A 191 3.00 -6.91 -11.71
N LEU A 192 3.55 -6.46 -10.58
CA LEU A 192 4.22 -7.28 -9.57
C LEU A 192 3.41 -7.23 -8.28
N VAL A 193 3.00 -8.39 -7.76
CA VAL A 193 2.36 -8.50 -6.43
C VAL A 193 3.36 -9.09 -5.45
N ALA A 194 3.65 -8.36 -4.37
CA ALA A 194 4.65 -8.76 -3.38
C ALA A 194 4.04 -8.94 -1.98
N SER A 195 4.62 -9.88 -1.20
CA SER A 195 4.22 -10.13 0.18
C SER A 195 5.39 -10.63 1.04
N GLY A 196 5.23 -10.57 2.37
CA GLY A 196 6.23 -10.94 3.36
C GLY A 196 6.03 -12.32 3.98
N ASN A 197 5.01 -13.07 3.56
CA ASN A 197 4.68 -14.42 4.05
C ASN A 197 4.51 -14.47 5.59
N HIS A 198 3.89 -13.45 6.19
CA HIS A 198 3.70 -13.41 7.64
C HIS A 198 2.26 -13.74 8.08
N THR A 199 1.28 -13.65 7.18
CA THR A 199 -0.10 -14.09 7.44
C THR A 199 -0.68 -14.82 6.24
N ALA A 200 -1.33 -15.96 6.49
CA ALA A 200 -1.98 -16.74 5.44
C ALA A 200 -3.07 -15.94 4.71
N ALA A 201 -3.78 -15.07 5.42
CA ALA A 201 -4.82 -14.23 4.83
C ALA A 201 -4.26 -13.28 3.75
N LEU A 202 -3.17 -12.56 4.06
CA LEU A 202 -2.55 -11.66 3.08
C LEU A 202 -1.92 -12.40 1.91
N GLU A 203 -1.33 -13.59 2.13
CA GLU A 203 -0.82 -14.43 1.03
C GLU A 203 -1.94 -14.80 0.06
N ARG A 204 -3.09 -15.26 0.56
CA ARG A 204 -4.25 -15.63 -0.28
C ARG A 204 -4.80 -14.42 -1.05
N ILE A 205 -4.88 -13.25 -0.41
CA ILE A 205 -5.28 -12.01 -1.10
C ILE A 205 -4.27 -11.66 -2.21
N CYS A 206 -2.97 -11.74 -1.92
CA CYS A 206 -1.93 -11.46 -2.90
C CYS A 206 -1.94 -12.46 -4.05
N ASP A 207 -2.15 -13.74 -3.79
CA ASP A 207 -2.25 -14.78 -4.83
C ASP A 207 -3.49 -14.55 -5.72
N ALA A 208 -4.64 -14.24 -5.11
CA ALA A 208 -5.87 -13.92 -5.85
C ALA A 208 -5.72 -12.64 -6.70
N LEU A 209 -5.06 -11.61 -6.16
CA LEU A 209 -4.79 -10.37 -6.89
C LEU A 209 -3.83 -10.63 -8.07
N ALA A 210 -2.77 -11.41 -7.84
CA ALA A 210 -1.83 -11.76 -8.91
C ALA A 210 -2.55 -12.52 -10.05
N ALA A 211 -3.41 -13.47 -9.71
CA ALA A 211 -4.21 -14.20 -10.69
C ALA A 211 -5.21 -13.27 -11.43
N ALA A 212 -5.87 -12.34 -10.73
CA ALA A 212 -6.82 -11.40 -11.33
C ALA A 212 -6.16 -10.43 -12.31
N LEU A 213 -4.90 -10.05 -12.08
CA LEU A 213 -4.15 -9.10 -12.90
C LEU A 213 -3.18 -9.76 -13.90
N ASP A 214 -3.06 -11.08 -13.91
CA ASP A 214 -2.02 -11.81 -14.65
C ASP A 214 -0.60 -11.31 -14.28
N ALA A 215 -0.38 -11.12 -13.00
CA ALA A 215 0.79 -10.44 -12.45
C ALA A 215 1.90 -11.42 -12.05
N GLU A 216 3.15 -10.91 -12.07
CA GLU A 216 4.26 -11.58 -11.41
C GLU A 216 4.04 -11.62 -9.89
N ARG A 217 4.46 -12.70 -9.24
CA ARG A 217 4.34 -12.88 -7.79
C ARG A 217 5.73 -12.93 -7.15
N ALA A 218 5.94 -12.15 -6.08
CA ALA A 218 7.16 -12.18 -5.29
C ALA A 218 6.83 -12.37 -3.80
N VAL A 219 7.43 -13.37 -3.19
CA VAL A 219 7.29 -13.64 -1.75
C VAL A 219 8.64 -13.43 -1.08
N HIS A 220 8.66 -12.67 0.01
CA HIS A 220 9.85 -12.37 0.80
C HIS A 220 9.69 -12.90 2.24
N PRO A 221 9.89 -14.21 2.48
CA PRO A 221 9.67 -14.81 3.79
C PRO A 221 10.48 -14.11 4.88
N GLY A 222 9.80 -13.81 6.01
CA GLY A 222 10.41 -13.11 7.12
C GLY A 222 10.42 -11.58 7.03
N ALA A 223 9.93 -11.01 5.91
CA ALA A 223 9.82 -9.56 5.75
C ALA A 223 8.71 -8.93 6.60
N GLY A 224 7.71 -9.71 7.01
CA GLY A 224 6.52 -9.17 7.61
C GLY A 224 5.77 -8.25 6.65
N HIS A 225 4.96 -7.34 7.20
CA HIS A 225 4.16 -6.41 6.39
C HIS A 225 5.01 -5.37 5.61
N PHE A 226 6.21 -5.04 6.11
CA PHE A 226 7.08 -4.02 5.51
C PHE A 226 8.09 -4.62 4.51
N VAL A 227 7.58 -5.24 3.46
CA VAL A 227 8.33 -5.97 2.42
C VAL A 227 9.44 -5.11 1.79
N ALA A 228 9.24 -3.80 1.68
CA ALA A 228 10.24 -2.90 1.11
C ALA A 228 11.57 -2.83 1.91
N ALA A 229 11.55 -3.24 3.18
CA ALA A 229 12.76 -3.35 4.01
C ALA A 229 13.43 -4.72 3.91
N ALA A 230 12.84 -5.69 3.23
CA ALA A 230 13.36 -7.04 3.15
C ALA A 230 14.64 -7.10 2.30
N PRO A 231 15.63 -7.91 2.71
CA PRO A 231 16.79 -8.19 1.87
C PRO A 231 16.38 -8.70 0.50
N GLY A 232 16.94 -8.11 -0.55
CA GLY A 232 16.68 -8.51 -1.94
C GLY A 232 15.43 -7.88 -2.58
N PHE A 233 14.50 -7.28 -1.84
CA PHE A 233 13.33 -6.66 -2.45
C PHE A 233 13.70 -5.47 -3.35
N ALA A 234 14.61 -4.60 -2.93
CA ALA A 234 15.10 -3.50 -3.78
C ALA A 234 15.64 -4.00 -5.13
N GLY A 235 16.47 -5.07 -5.11
CA GLY A 235 16.97 -5.68 -6.34
C GLY A 235 15.87 -6.31 -7.21
N ARG A 236 14.86 -6.93 -6.58
CA ARG A 236 13.71 -7.48 -7.31
C ARG A 236 12.90 -6.37 -7.98
N LEU A 237 12.67 -5.27 -7.27
CA LEU A 237 11.96 -4.09 -7.79
C LEU A 237 12.75 -3.43 -8.93
N ASP A 238 14.08 -3.24 -8.77
CA ASP A 238 14.94 -2.72 -9.83
C ASP A 238 14.84 -3.56 -11.12
N THR A 239 14.93 -4.87 -10.97
CA THR A 239 14.82 -5.79 -12.11
C THR A 239 13.47 -5.67 -12.81
N PHE A 240 12.39 -5.60 -12.05
CA PHE A 240 11.02 -5.46 -12.59
C PHE A 240 10.81 -4.12 -13.29
N CYS A 241 11.22 -3.02 -12.67
CA CYS A 241 11.12 -1.69 -13.29
C CYS A 241 11.92 -1.61 -14.59
N ARG A 242 13.16 -2.11 -14.59
CA ARG A 242 14.01 -2.11 -15.80
C ARG A 242 13.44 -2.93 -16.95
N ALA A 243 12.77 -4.04 -16.67
CA ALA A 243 12.13 -4.87 -17.68
C ALA A 243 10.93 -4.17 -18.34
N ASN A 244 10.44 -3.08 -17.74
CA ASN A 244 9.21 -2.37 -18.16
C ASN A 244 9.47 -0.86 -18.37
N GLU A 245 10.66 -0.47 -18.79
CA GLU A 245 11.05 0.93 -19.05
C GLU A 245 10.52 1.49 -20.38
N ASP A 246 10.30 0.64 -21.37
CA ASP A 246 9.91 1.01 -22.74
C ASP A 246 8.43 1.38 -22.91
#